data_ea581f9bc8783bc616f26328d92d0a5c
#
_entry.id   ea581f9bc8783bc616f26328d92d0a5c
#
_cell.length_a   1.000
_cell.length_b   1.000
_cell.length_c   1.000
_cell.angle_alpha   90.00
_cell.angle_beta   90.00
_cell.angle_gamma   90.00
#
_symmetry.space_group_name_H-M   'P 1'
#
loop_
_entity.id
_entity.type
_entity.pdbx_description
1 polymer ?
#
loop_
_entity_poly.entity_id
_entity_poly.type
_entity_poly.pdbx_seq_one_letter_code
_entity_poly.pdbx_strand_id
1 'polypeptide(L)'
;MMRRADCRRVLAFVILLLALVVSKDAHAQSAAPAPQPGDYPAGEPFRGRAAKVDLRPPDNREFRTRLKEAAGEPANFAGHYVLTTWGCGTGCKRGAAVDLKSGKVIFLPGTVCCWAIDVPQNFEPVEFQLQSRLVVMNGQLNEQGPEGPHYFELRDGAFKPVTSASDKR
;
A
#
# COMPACT_ATOMS: atom_id res chain seq x y z
N MET A 1 15.68 56.30 44.65
CA MET A 1 14.95 55.42 45.55
C MET A 1 13.75 54.86 44.83
N MET A 2 13.84 53.71 44.26
CA MET A 2 12.70 53.01 43.65
C MET A 2 11.75 52.52 44.75
N ARG A 3 10.47 52.88 44.64
CA ARG A 3 9.46 52.50 45.64
C ARG A 3 9.20 50.99 45.56
N ARG A 4 9.16 50.30 46.72
CA ARG A 4 8.89 48.86 46.85
C ARG A 4 7.65 48.35 46.13
N ALA A 5 6.72 49.23 45.78
CA ALA A 5 5.49 48.94 45.03
C ALA A 5 5.76 48.62 43.54
N ASP A 6 6.78 49.24 42.92
CA ASP A 6 7.09 49.04 41.49
C ASP A 6 7.78 47.72 41.24
N CYS A 7 8.60 47.27 42.21
CA CYS A 7 9.28 45.99 42.12
C CYS A 7 8.30 44.79 42.13
N ARG A 8 7.20 44.87 42.88
CA ARG A 8 6.16 43.83 42.92
C ARG A 8 5.35 43.74 41.63
N ARG A 9 5.11 44.88 40.98
CA ARG A 9 4.39 44.92 39.68
C ARG A 9 5.24 44.37 38.55
N VAL A 10 6.53 44.70 38.52
CA VAL A 10 7.46 44.17 37.53
C VAL A 10 7.62 42.66 37.69
N LEU A 11 7.75 42.16 38.93
CA LEU A 11 7.86 40.73 39.21
C LEU A 11 6.58 39.96 38.79
N ALA A 12 5.40 40.53 39.02
CA ALA A 12 4.11 39.92 38.60
C ALA A 12 3.97 39.85 37.08
N PHE A 13 4.46 40.87 36.35
CA PHE A 13 4.44 40.88 34.88
C PHE A 13 5.43 39.88 34.29
N VAL A 14 6.61 39.68 34.87
CA VAL A 14 7.60 38.72 34.43
C VAL A 14 7.10 37.28 34.65
N ILE A 15 6.44 37.01 35.77
CA ILE A 15 5.87 35.66 36.04
C ILE A 15 4.67 35.39 35.10
N LEU A 16 3.85 36.38 34.76
CA LEU A 16 2.75 36.24 33.83
C LEU A 16 3.24 35.99 32.38
N LEU A 17 4.33 36.64 31.97
CA LEU A 17 4.96 36.41 30.67
C LEU A 17 5.66 35.04 30.55
N LEU A 18 6.25 34.52 31.65
CA LEU A 18 6.81 33.15 31.65
C LEU A 18 5.74 32.06 31.61
N ALA A 19 4.52 32.30 32.09
CA ALA A 19 3.43 31.32 32.06
C ALA A 19 2.85 31.13 30.63
N LEU A 20 3.08 32.06 29.70
CA LEU A 20 2.60 31.98 28.32
C LEU A 20 3.50 31.21 27.34
N VAL A 21 4.65 30.73 27.80
CA VAL A 21 5.64 30.01 26.95
C VAL A 21 5.52 28.47 27.05
N VAL A 22 4.69 27.96 27.96
CA VAL A 22 4.53 26.52 28.18
C VAL A 22 3.16 26.10 27.71
N SER A 23 2.98 25.85 26.44
CA SER A 23 1.94 24.95 25.87
C SER A 23 2.06 24.91 24.36
N LYS A 24 3.17 24.44 23.83
CA LYS A 24 3.19 23.80 22.52
C LYS A 24 3.68 22.37 22.69
N ASP A 25 2.96 21.58 23.47
CA ASP A 25 2.94 20.16 23.26
C ASP A 25 2.25 19.95 21.92
N ALA A 26 3.03 20.10 20.84
CA ALA A 26 2.67 19.54 19.57
C ALA A 26 2.54 18.03 19.81
N HIS A 27 1.31 17.57 20.00
CA HIS A 27 1.00 16.17 19.86
C HIS A 27 1.43 15.81 18.44
N ALA A 28 2.66 15.29 18.31
CA ALA A 28 3.05 14.55 17.15
C ALA A 28 2.06 13.38 17.10
N GLN A 29 1.01 13.52 16.31
CA GLN A 29 0.12 12.41 15.98
C GLN A 29 1.04 11.38 15.34
N SER A 30 1.39 10.35 16.13
CA SER A 30 2.13 9.21 15.63
C SER A 30 1.26 8.64 14.51
N ALA A 31 1.65 8.89 13.26
CA ALA A 31 0.99 8.28 12.13
C ALA A 31 0.98 6.77 12.36
N ALA A 32 -0.17 6.14 12.18
CA ALA A 32 -0.27 4.70 12.31
C ALA A 32 0.78 4.04 11.41
N PRO A 33 1.46 2.98 11.87
CA PRO A 33 2.50 2.34 11.09
C PRO A 33 1.95 1.86 9.75
N ALA A 34 2.75 2.00 8.69
CA ALA A 34 2.40 1.52 7.36
C ALA A 34 2.14 0.00 7.39
N PRO A 35 1.16 -0.50 6.60
CA PRO A 35 0.90 -1.92 6.48
C PRO A 35 2.15 -2.69 6.07
N GLN A 36 2.44 -3.81 6.75
CA GLN A 36 3.59 -4.65 6.45
C GLN A 36 3.13 -6.02 5.94
N PRO A 37 3.90 -6.70 5.06
CA PRO A 37 3.52 -8.03 4.55
C PRO A 37 3.20 -9.05 5.64
N GLY A 38 3.93 -9.04 6.75
CA GLY A 38 3.70 -9.93 7.91
C GLY A 38 2.36 -9.70 8.62
N ASP A 39 1.73 -8.56 8.39
CA ASP A 39 0.42 -8.24 8.94
C ASP A 39 -0.73 -8.95 8.21
N TYR A 40 -0.49 -9.43 7.00
CA TYR A 40 -1.48 -10.03 6.09
C TYR A 40 -1.05 -11.42 5.65
N PRO A 41 -0.86 -12.37 6.59
CA PRO A 41 -0.32 -13.68 6.27
C PRO A 41 -1.21 -14.44 5.30
N ALA A 42 -0.61 -15.09 4.32
CA ALA A 42 -1.26 -16.03 3.42
C ALA A 42 -1.28 -17.44 4.02
N GLY A 43 -2.07 -18.33 3.40
CA GLY A 43 -2.01 -19.76 3.68
C GLY A 43 -0.78 -20.44 3.08
N GLU A 44 -0.68 -21.77 3.27
CA GLU A 44 0.40 -22.59 2.74
C GLU A 44 0.54 -22.47 1.22
N PRO A 45 1.79 -22.47 0.70
CA PRO A 45 2.06 -22.40 -0.72
C PRO A 45 1.41 -23.57 -1.49
N PHE A 46 0.73 -23.23 -2.57
CA PHE A 46 0.10 -24.19 -3.46
C PHE A 46 1.16 -25.02 -4.23
N ARG A 47 1.00 -26.35 -4.21
CA ARG A 47 1.90 -27.31 -4.87
C ARG A 47 1.16 -28.23 -5.85
N GLY A 48 -0.10 -27.94 -6.12
CA GLY A 48 -0.92 -28.74 -7.03
C GLY A 48 -0.72 -28.39 -8.49
N ARG A 49 -1.49 -29.06 -9.35
CA ARG A 49 -1.59 -28.69 -10.77
C ARG A 49 -2.50 -27.47 -10.89
N ALA A 50 -2.01 -26.43 -11.58
CA ALA A 50 -2.79 -25.22 -11.80
C ALA A 50 -4.08 -25.51 -12.59
N ALA A 51 -5.17 -24.88 -12.17
CA ALA A 51 -6.43 -24.89 -12.90
C ALA A 51 -6.30 -24.06 -14.19
N LYS A 52 -7.13 -24.38 -15.18
CA LYS A 52 -7.20 -23.59 -16.41
C LYS A 52 -7.75 -22.20 -16.10
N VAL A 53 -7.12 -21.17 -16.65
CA VAL A 53 -7.57 -19.76 -16.50
C VAL A 53 -9.00 -19.63 -17.05
N ASP A 54 -9.85 -18.99 -16.27
CA ASP A 54 -11.20 -18.62 -16.72
C ASP A 54 -11.16 -17.43 -17.69
N LEU A 55 -11.33 -17.71 -18.96
CA LEU A 55 -11.32 -16.71 -20.04
C LEU A 55 -12.73 -16.27 -20.47
N ARG A 56 -13.77 -16.62 -19.73
CA ARG A 56 -15.16 -16.21 -20.06
C ARG A 56 -15.38 -14.69 -19.92
N PRO A 57 -14.86 -14.01 -18.86
CA PRO A 57 -14.96 -12.56 -18.79
C PRO A 57 -14.24 -11.86 -19.96
N PRO A 58 -14.78 -10.76 -20.52
CA PRO A 58 -14.16 -10.00 -21.60
C PRO A 58 -12.72 -9.56 -21.29
N ASP A 59 -12.50 -8.97 -20.12
CA ASP A 59 -11.19 -8.48 -19.70
C ASP A 59 -10.16 -9.61 -19.63
N ASN A 60 -10.55 -10.81 -19.18
CA ASN A 60 -9.66 -11.96 -19.16
C ASN A 60 -9.28 -12.40 -20.59
N ARG A 61 -10.18 -12.26 -21.57
CA ARG A 61 -9.88 -12.56 -22.97
C ARG A 61 -8.91 -11.57 -23.58
N GLU A 62 -9.03 -10.28 -23.22
CA GLU A 62 -8.11 -9.24 -23.67
C GLU A 62 -6.67 -9.58 -23.28
N PHE A 63 -6.45 -10.02 -22.03
CA PHE A 63 -5.11 -10.33 -21.50
C PHE A 63 -4.79 -11.82 -21.50
N ARG A 64 -5.50 -12.64 -22.31
CA ARG A 64 -5.40 -14.11 -22.30
C ARG A 64 -3.98 -14.68 -22.35
N THR A 65 -3.09 -14.05 -23.11
CA THR A 65 -1.70 -14.52 -23.25
C THR A 65 -0.97 -14.36 -21.92
N ARG A 66 -0.98 -13.17 -21.35
CA ARG A 66 -0.36 -12.86 -20.05
C ARG A 66 -0.90 -13.75 -18.92
N LEU A 67 -2.22 -13.93 -18.89
CA LEU A 67 -2.88 -14.73 -17.85
C LEU A 67 -2.56 -16.23 -17.98
N LYS A 68 -2.43 -16.76 -19.20
CA LYS A 68 -2.03 -18.16 -19.42
C LYS A 68 -0.56 -18.38 -19.08
N GLU A 69 0.32 -17.44 -19.43
CA GLU A 69 1.73 -17.46 -19.05
C GLU A 69 1.85 -17.50 -17.52
N ALA A 70 1.17 -16.58 -16.83
CA ALA A 70 1.15 -16.53 -15.37
C ALA A 70 0.67 -17.84 -14.73
N ALA A 71 -0.38 -18.47 -15.26
CA ALA A 71 -0.88 -19.74 -14.73
C ALA A 71 0.08 -20.92 -14.93
N GLY A 72 1.12 -20.77 -15.77
CA GLY A 72 2.22 -21.72 -15.93
C GLY A 72 3.33 -21.59 -14.89
N GLU A 73 3.35 -20.51 -14.14
CA GLU A 73 4.38 -20.22 -13.15
C GLU A 73 3.99 -20.75 -11.75
N PRO A 74 4.98 -21.01 -10.88
CA PRO A 74 4.68 -21.32 -9.47
C PRO A 74 4.03 -20.13 -8.75
N ALA A 75 3.24 -20.44 -7.71
CA ALA A 75 2.65 -19.40 -6.88
C ALA A 75 3.72 -18.42 -6.34
N ASN A 76 3.45 -17.13 -6.45
CA ASN A 76 4.34 -16.05 -5.99
C ASN A 76 3.63 -15.03 -5.09
N PHE A 77 2.30 -15.18 -4.90
CA PHE A 77 1.48 -14.25 -4.13
C PHE A 77 0.37 -14.99 -3.36
N ALA A 78 0.07 -14.53 -2.16
CA ALA A 78 -1.05 -14.96 -1.31
C ALA A 78 -1.22 -16.49 -1.21
N GLY A 79 -0.10 -17.23 -1.19
CA GLY A 79 -0.02 -18.68 -1.03
C GLY A 79 -0.37 -19.49 -2.29
N HIS A 80 -1.35 -19.09 -3.09
CA HIS A 80 -1.81 -19.88 -4.24
C HIS A 80 -2.15 -19.07 -5.49
N TYR A 81 -1.76 -17.81 -5.52
CA TYR A 81 -1.91 -16.95 -6.69
C TYR A 81 -0.57 -16.77 -7.41
N VAL A 82 -0.65 -16.52 -8.69
CA VAL A 82 0.42 -15.87 -9.44
C VAL A 82 -0.02 -14.45 -9.74
N LEU A 83 0.63 -13.49 -9.10
CA LEU A 83 0.47 -12.07 -9.44
C LEU A 83 1.45 -11.74 -10.56
N THR A 84 0.94 -11.25 -11.67
CA THR A 84 1.72 -10.84 -12.85
C THR A 84 1.40 -9.40 -13.19
N THR A 85 2.43 -8.66 -13.62
CA THR A 85 2.30 -7.26 -14.03
C THR A 85 2.80 -7.07 -15.44
N TRP A 86 2.26 -6.07 -16.16
CA TRP A 86 2.72 -5.68 -17.49
C TRP A 86 2.56 -4.19 -17.72
N GLY A 87 3.27 -3.68 -18.73
CA GLY A 87 3.20 -2.26 -19.10
C GLY A 87 1.85 -1.89 -19.69
N CYS A 88 1.37 -0.69 -19.39
CA CYS A 88 0.17 -0.07 -19.95
C CYS A 88 0.48 1.26 -20.67
N GLY A 89 1.74 1.57 -20.86
CA GLY A 89 2.26 2.80 -21.45
C GLY A 89 3.61 3.15 -20.84
N THR A 90 4.14 4.31 -21.17
CA THR A 90 5.40 4.81 -20.60
C THR A 90 5.23 5.04 -19.10
N GLY A 91 6.10 4.40 -18.29
CA GLY A 91 6.05 4.52 -16.83
C GLY A 91 4.72 4.08 -16.20
N CYS A 92 4.01 3.14 -16.83
CA CYS A 92 2.73 2.63 -16.35
C CYS A 92 2.79 1.10 -16.19
N LYS A 93 2.24 0.60 -15.07
CA LYS A 93 2.05 -0.83 -14.78
C LYS A 93 0.60 -1.12 -14.42
N ARG A 94 0.13 -2.27 -14.90
CA ARG A 94 -1.12 -2.92 -14.48
C ARG A 94 -0.85 -4.39 -14.22
N GLY A 95 -1.79 -5.09 -13.63
CA GLY A 95 -1.59 -6.51 -13.36
C GLY A 95 -2.85 -7.23 -12.90
N ALA A 96 -2.69 -8.53 -12.68
CA ALA A 96 -3.73 -9.40 -12.15
C ALA A 96 -3.12 -10.55 -11.34
N ALA A 97 -3.88 -11.06 -10.38
CA ALA A 97 -3.63 -12.29 -9.67
C ALA A 97 -4.44 -13.42 -10.30
N VAL A 98 -3.79 -14.50 -10.70
CA VAL A 98 -4.41 -15.73 -11.19
C VAL A 98 -4.44 -16.74 -10.06
N ASP A 99 -5.61 -17.17 -9.64
CA ASP A 99 -5.80 -18.23 -8.64
C ASP A 99 -5.46 -19.60 -9.26
N LEU A 100 -4.38 -20.22 -8.85
CA LEU A 100 -3.95 -21.53 -9.34
C LEU A 100 -4.89 -22.68 -8.93
N LYS A 101 -5.71 -22.50 -7.90
CA LYS A 101 -6.69 -23.52 -7.47
C LYS A 101 -7.95 -23.53 -8.33
N SER A 102 -8.41 -22.37 -8.79
CA SER A 102 -9.70 -22.24 -9.48
C SER A 102 -9.59 -21.72 -10.91
N GLY A 103 -8.48 -21.10 -11.29
CA GLY A 103 -8.29 -20.40 -12.56
C GLY A 103 -8.95 -19.02 -12.61
N LYS A 104 -9.53 -18.54 -11.49
CA LYS A 104 -10.14 -17.23 -11.39
C LYS A 104 -9.09 -16.12 -11.49
N VAL A 105 -9.42 -15.04 -12.16
CA VAL A 105 -8.54 -13.86 -12.34
C VAL A 105 -9.10 -12.69 -11.56
N ILE A 106 -8.23 -11.99 -10.86
CA ILE A 106 -8.55 -10.79 -10.07
C ILE A 106 -7.57 -9.70 -10.50
N PHE A 107 -8.05 -8.69 -11.22
CA PHE A 107 -7.23 -7.56 -11.63
C PHE A 107 -6.86 -6.68 -10.43
N LEU A 108 -5.66 -6.09 -10.48
CA LEU A 108 -5.30 -5.02 -9.55
C LEU A 108 -6.32 -3.87 -9.65
N PRO A 109 -6.53 -3.08 -8.58
CA PRO A 109 -7.59 -2.07 -8.51
C PRO A 109 -7.37 -0.86 -9.43
N GLY A 110 -6.42 -0.95 -10.34
CA GLY A 110 -6.13 0.06 -11.34
C GLY A 110 -4.74 -0.10 -11.91
N THR A 111 -4.28 0.96 -12.56
CA THR A 111 -2.89 1.12 -12.99
C THR A 111 -2.10 1.90 -11.95
N VAL A 112 -0.79 1.71 -11.92
CA VAL A 112 0.12 2.57 -11.17
C VAL A 112 1.15 3.17 -12.13
N CYS A 113 1.40 4.47 -11.98
CA CYS A 113 2.34 5.20 -12.83
C CYS A 113 3.02 6.34 -12.08
N CYS A 114 3.74 7.16 -12.85
CA CYS A 114 4.11 8.52 -12.45
C CYS A 114 4.93 8.56 -11.16
N TRP A 115 5.77 7.55 -10.94
CA TRP A 115 6.75 7.56 -9.87
C TRP A 115 7.93 8.47 -10.22
N ALA A 116 8.66 8.96 -9.21
CA ALA A 116 9.81 9.84 -9.38
C ALA A 116 10.86 9.28 -10.36
N ILE A 117 11.59 10.17 -11.04
CA ILE A 117 12.60 9.77 -12.05
C ILE A 117 13.80 9.11 -11.38
N ASP A 118 14.16 9.54 -10.18
CA ASP A 118 15.34 9.13 -9.40
C ASP A 118 14.99 8.09 -8.32
N VAL A 119 14.14 7.13 -8.66
CA VAL A 119 13.83 6.01 -7.78
C VAL A 119 15.07 5.12 -7.56
N PRO A 120 15.17 4.44 -6.40
CA PRO A 120 16.23 3.44 -6.16
C PRO A 120 16.31 2.37 -7.24
N GLN A 121 17.50 1.81 -7.48
CA GLN A 121 17.69 0.75 -8.50
C GLN A 121 16.82 -0.50 -8.28
N ASN A 122 16.42 -0.76 -7.03
CA ASN A 122 15.55 -1.86 -6.64
C ASN A 122 14.08 -1.44 -6.49
N PHE A 123 13.68 -0.31 -7.06
CA PHE A 123 12.31 0.14 -7.00
C PHE A 123 11.38 -0.77 -7.81
N GLU A 124 10.35 -1.27 -7.14
CA GLU A 124 9.30 -2.06 -7.76
C GLU A 124 7.97 -1.27 -7.70
N PRO A 125 7.37 -0.97 -8.86
CA PRO A 125 6.07 -0.29 -8.90
C PRO A 125 4.94 -1.10 -8.26
N VAL A 126 5.08 -2.42 -8.19
CA VAL A 126 4.11 -3.31 -7.53
C VAL A 126 4.87 -4.34 -6.71
N GLU A 127 4.78 -4.21 -5.39
CA GLU A 127 5.42 -5.11 -4.43
C GLU A 127 4.42 -6.11 -3.86
N PHE A 128 4.85 -7.37 -3.74
CA PHE A 128 4.04 -8.45 -3.20
C PHE A 128 4.94 -9.64 -2.78
N GLN A 129 4.39 -10.57 -2.01
CA GLN A 129 5.13 -11.74 -1.52
C GLN A 129 4.24 -12.98 -1.50
N LEU A 130 4.86 -14.17 -1.67
CA LEU A 130 4.17 -15.45 -1.63
C LEU A 130 3.40 -15.65 -0.31
N GLN A 131 4.00 -15.28 0.82
CA GLN A 131 3.45 -15.52 2.16
C GLN A 131 2.51 -14.40 2.62
N SER A 132 2.21 -13.42 1.77
CA SER A 132 1.36 -12.28 2.14
C SER A 132 0.22 -12.04 1.15
N ARG A 133 -0.94 -11.62 1.67
CA ARG A 133 -2.07 -11.13 0.88
C ARG A 133 -1.99 -9.62 0.59
N LEU A 134 -0.94 -8.93 1.09
CA LEU A 134 -0.71 -7.52 0.86
C LEU A 134 -0.06 -7.29 -0.50
N VAL A 135 -0.56 -6.30 -1.23
CA VAL A 135 0.06 -5.71 -2.41
C VAL A 135 0.27 -4.22 -2.14
N VAL A 136 1.45 -3.73 -2.49
CA VAL A 136 1.76 -2.29 -2.47
C VAL A 136 1.92 -1.82 -3.90
N MET A 137 1.21 -0.76 -4.28
CA MET A 137 1.34 -0.10 -5.58
C MET A 137 1.98 1.27 -5.36
N ASN A 138 3.21 1.45 -5.87
CA ASN A 138 4.05 2.63 -5.63
C ASN A 138 3.97 3.62 -6.81
N GLY A 139 3.36 4.77 -6.61
CA GLY A 139 3.16 5.81 -7.62
C GLY A 139 1.79 6.47 -7.51
N GLN A 140 1.28 7.01 -8.62
CA GLN A 140 -0.10 7.48 -8.70
C GLN A 140 -1.02 6.36 -9.21
N LEU A 141 -2.18 6.20 -8.58
CA LEU A 141 -3.20 5.27 -9.07
C LEU A 141 -4.05 5.92 -10.17
N ASN A 142 -4.14 5.23 -11.33
CA ASN A 142 -4.94 5.69 -12.47
C ASN A 142 -4.62 7.13 -12.91
N GLU A 143 -3.35 7.55 -12.79
CA GLU A 143 -2.88 8.90 -13.10
C GLU A 143 -3.56 9.99 -12.24
N GLN A 144 -4.04 9.64 -11.06
CA GLN A 144 -4.79 10.55 -10.19
C GLN A 144 -4.31 10.48 -8.74
N GLY A 145 -4.51 11.59 -8.03
CA GLY A 145 -4.22 11.67 -6.60
C GLY A 145 -2.73 11.80 -6.27
N PRO A 146 -2.38 11.61 -5.00
CA PRO A 146 -1.00 11.73 -4.56
C PRO A 146 -0.13 10.57 -5.05
N GLU A 147 1.15 10.87 -5.30
CA GLU A 147 2.18 9.87 -5.47
C GLU A 147 2.52 9.24 -4.11
N GLY A 148 2.77 7.94 -4.10
CA GLY A 148 3.18 7.22 -2.91
C GLY A 148 2.75 5.75 -2.89
N PRO A 149 2.93 5.07 -1.75
CA PRO A 149 2.49 3.70 -1.59
C PRO A 149 0.98 3.62 -1.35
N HIS A 150 0.32 2.78 -2.12
CA HIS A 150 -1.09 2.42 -1.98
C HIS A 150 -1.18 0.95 -1.61
N TYR A 151 -1.84 0.65 -0.49
CA TYR A 151 -1.88 -0.69 0.08
C TYR A 151 -3.21 -1.36 -0.19
N PHE A 152 -3.16 -2.63 -0.62
CA PHE A 152 -4.35 -3.44 -0.86
C PHE A 152 -4.17 -4.85 -0.31
N GLU A 153 -5.19 -5.36 0.34
CA GLU A 153 -5.26 -6.77 0.75
C GLU A 153 -6.12 -7.56 -0.24
N LEU A 154 -5.63 -8.71 -0.69
CA LEU A 154 -6.47 -9.68 -1.38
C LEU A 154 -7.32 -10.43 -0.34
N ARG A 155 -8.60 -10.09 -0.27
CA ARG A 155 -9.57 -10.69 0.64
C ARG A 155 -10.91 -10.90 -0.08
N ASP A 156 -11.54 -12.05 0.15
CA ASP A 156 -12.85 -12.42 -0.44
C ASP A 156 -12.87 -12.33 -1.98
N GLY A 157 -11.75 -12.66 -2.61
CA GLY A 157 -11.63 -12.65 -4.07
C GLY A 157 -11.61 -11.25 -4.69
N ALA A 158 -11.20 -10.22 -3.94
CA ALA A 158 -11.03 -8.85 -4.41
C ALA A 158 -9.87 -8.16 -3.68
N PHE A 159 -9.23 -7.20 -4.34
CA PHE A 159 -8.29 -6.30 -3.70
C PHE A 159 -9.06 -5.20 -2.95
N LYS A 160 -8.88 -5.12 -1.64
CA LYS A 160 -9.51 -4.14 -0.76
C LYS A 160 -8.47 -3.14 -0.25
N PRO A 161 -8.71 -1.83 -0.30
CA PRO A 161 -7.75 -0.86 0.19
C PRO A 161 -7.52 -1.03 1.70
N VAL A 162 -6.28 -0.76 2.13
CA VAL A 162 -5.85 -0.77 3.54
C VAL A 162 -5.15 0.54 3.85
N THR A 163 -5.53 1.21 4.92
CA THR A 163 -4.98 2.52 5.29
C THR A 163 -3.97 2.46 6.44
N SER A 164 -4.04 1.42 7.25
CA SER A 164 -3.13 1.22 8.39
C SER A 164 -3.06 -0.25 8.80
N ALA A 165 -2.04 -0.61 9.59
CA ALA A 165 -1.90 -1.95 10.15
C ALA A 165 -3.06 -2.36 11.09
N SER A 166 -3.86 -1.39 11.56
CA SER A 166 -5.03 -1.62 12.42
C SER A 166 -6.32 -1.98 11.65
N ASP A 167 -6.32 -1.90 10.31
CA ASP A 167 -7.48 -2.21 9.46
C ASP A 167 -7.69 -3.73 9.24
N LYS A 168 -7.19 -4.53 10.18
CA LYS A 168 -7.34 -5.98 10.21
C LYS A 168 -8.70 -6.35 10.79
N ARG A 169 -9.62 -6.84 9.98
CA ARG A 169 -10.83 -7.54 10.42
C ARG A 169 -11.06 -8.82 9.63
#